data_9633abbc2bab57c4e005d317b44c6a21
#
_entry.id   9633abbc2bab57c4e005d317b44c6a21
#
_cell.length_a   1.000
_cell.length_b   1.000
_cell.length_c   1.000
_cell.angle_alpha   90.00
_cell.angle_beta   90.00
_cell.angle_gamma   90.00
#
_symmetry.space_group_name_H-M   'P 1'
#
loop_
_entity.id
_entity.type
_entity.pdbx_description
1 polymer ?
#
loop_
_entity_poly.entity_id
_entity_poly.type
_entity_poly.pdbx_seq_one_letter_code
_entity_poly.pdbx_strand_id
1 'polypeptide(L)'
;MKKLSVFGALLLSCTLALSACSGQAKNSQSASASASTSASSSASSSAGAPKVDRSGQGNFPEVTGGFGEKPEIKAGSGSVGDAILVKTLHQGDGATVGLDDIVQVNYAGALFKDGTVFDSSFADGRTPIAFSLNQVIKGWKYGLAEAHVGDRVELVIPSQWGYGAKGAGSSIPPNADLVFVVDILGTVNPSDTSALTKATPTGNELPAGITVTGDLGSEPKITFGVSAPTADAKIVIAEGKGEKVTIGSTVVYQAVGATFGADSKTQSSWSEAGGQVTTVAQGNQLVDFTAGSRVLLVGAGNTAQGAASQAVVVDIIAVIPAK
;
A
#
# COMPACT_ATOMS: atom_id res chain seq x y z
N MET A 1 -22.03 28.31 13.73
CA MET A 1 -21.80 26.97 13.15
C MET A 1 -20.36 26.96 12.66
N LYS A 2 -19.46 26.33 13.42
CA LYS A 2 -18.01 26.30 13.11
C LYS A 2 -17.80 25.26 11.98
N LYS A 3 -17.42 25.75 10.80
CA LYS A 3 -16.96 24.87 9.71
C LYS A 3 -15.58 24.32 10.11
N LEU A 4 -15.55 23.05 10.49
CA LEU A 4 -14.31 22.31 10.72
C LEU A 4 -13.68 22.07 9.33
N SER A 5 -12.53 22.67 9.06
CA SER A 5 -11.74 22.41 7.86
C SER A 5 -11.20 20.97 7.93
N VAL A 6 -11.79 20.07 7.16
CA VAL A 6 -11.43 18.64 7.12
C VAL A 6 -10.37 18.40 6.03
N PHE A 7 -9.26 19.18 6.06
CA PHE A 7 -8.11 18.93 5.18
C PHE A 7 -7.04 18.01 5.80
N GLY A 8 -7.37 17.34 6.92
CA GLY A 8 -6.40 16.57 7.69
C GLY A 8 -6.11 15.12 7.21
N ALA A 9 -6.72 14.62 6.13
CA ALA A 9 -6.68 13.18 5.84
C ALA A 9 -6.03 12.78 4.50
N LEU A 10 -5.50 13.71 3.72
CA LEU A 10 -4.71 13.38 2.52
C LEU A 10 -3.24 13.80 2.67
N LEU A 11 -2.72 13.77 3.89
CA LEU A 11 -1.28 13.88 4.09
C LEU A 11 -0.65 12.57 3.60
N LEU A 12 0.14 12.67 2.56
CA LEU A 12 1.13 11.68 2.14
C LEU A 12 1.93 11.30 3.40
N SER A 13 1.52 10.24 4.09
CA SER A 13 2.19 9.75 5.29
C SER A 13 3.47 9.00 4.90
N CYS A 14 4.45 9.70 4.34
CA CYS A 14 5.85 9.27 4.36
C CYS A 14 6.40 9.51 5.78
N THR A 15 6.13 8.60 6.70
CA THR A 15 6.80 8.57 8.00
C THR A 15 8.22 8.01 7.83
N LEU A 16 9.16 8.88 7.48
CA LEU A 16 10.58 8.65 7.75
C LEU A 16 10.80 8.84 9.25
N ALA A 17 10.74 7.75 10.00
CA ALA A 17 11.19 7.72 11.39
C ALA A 17 12.72 7.77 11.45
N LEU A 18 13.27 8.97 11.42
CA LEU A 18 14.66 9.24 11.85
C LEU A 18 14.62 9.61 13.32
N SER A 19 14.79 8.63 14.18
CA SER A 19 15.12 8.86 15.59
C SER A 19 16.59 9.21 15.70
N ALA A 20 16.92 10.51 15.74
CA ALA A 20 18.20 11.01 16.17
C ALA A 20 18.15 11.20 17.70
N CYS A 21 18.75 10.30 18.45
CA CYS A 21 19.13 10.55 19.84
C CYS A 21 20.42 11.36 19.87
N SER A 22 20.31 12.65 20.20
CA SER A 22 21.44 13.47 20.63
C SER A 22 21.53 13.41 22.15
N GLY A 23 22.54 12.71 22.64
CA GLY A 23 22.96 12.76 24.05
C GLY A 23 24.43 13.17 24.13
N GLN A 24 24.66 14.39 24.59
CA GLN A 24 25.97 15.00 24.75
C GLN A 24 26.50 14.69 26.14
N ALA A 25 27.68 14.07 26.22
CA ALA A 25 28.54 14.18 27.42
C ALA A 25 30.02 14.08 27.05
N LYS A 26 30.77 14.97 27.67
CA LYS A 26 32.17 15.31 27.47
C LYS A 26 33.13 14.30 28.09
N ASN A 27 34.28 14.19 27.44
CA ASN A 27 35.66 14.29 27.93
C ASN A 27 36.44 13.05 28.34
N SER A 28 37.61 12.96 27.73
CA SER A 28 38.97 12.66 28.19
C SER A 28 39.60 11.30 27.95
N GLN A 29 40.60 11.38 27.07
CA GLN A 29 41.98 10.83 27.12
C GLN A 29 42.26 9.33 26.97
N SER A 30 42.97 9.10 25.90
CA SER A 30 44.17 8.28 25.67
C SER A 30 44.33 6.91 26.37
N ALA A 31 44.42 5.89 25.55
CA ALA A 31 45.59 5.00 25.49
C ALA A 31 45.49 4.02 24.32
N SER A 32 46.58 3.93 23.60
CA SER A 32 46.84 2.96 22.52
C SER A 32 46.87 1.52 23.04
N ALA A 33 46.30 0.59 22.28
CA ALA A 33 46.82 -0.77 22.11
C ALA A 33 46.13 -1.52 20.96
N SER A 34 46.93 -1.85 20.01
CA SER A 34 46.98 -2.92 19.02
C SER A 34 45.81 -3.90 18.83
N ALA A 35 45.36 -3.93 17.57
CA ALA A 35 45.08 -5.07 16.72
C ALA A 35 44.53 -6.36 17.31
N SER A 36 43.27 -6.67 16.91
CA SER A 36 42.89 -8.02 16.50
C SER A 36 41.72 -7.89 15.52
N THR A 37 42.00 -8.11 14.26
CA THR A 37 41.07 -8.30 13.19
C THR A 37 40.23 -9.54 13.45
N SER A 38 38.99 -9.34 13.88
CA SER A 38 37.94 -10.35 13.75
C SER A 38 36.94 -9.82 12.75
N ALA A 39 37.12 -10.19 11.49
CA ALA A 39 36.15 -10.01 10.46
C ALA A 39 34.91 -10.84 10.79
N SER A 40 33.95 -10.24 11.52
CA SER A 40 32.57 -10.72 11.52
C SER A 40 31.98 -10.37 10.17
N SER A 41 32.10 -11.31 9.24
CA SER A 41 31.31 -11.33 8.03
C SER A 41 29.84 -11.47 8.43
N SER A 42 29.15 -10.33 8.61
CA SER A 42 27.70 -10.29 8.51
C SER A 42 27.36 -10.68 7.07
N ALA A 43 27.11 -11.97 6.88
CA ALA A 43 26.49 -12.49 5.67
C ALA A 43 25.12 -11.81 5.51
N SER A 44 25.10 -10.68 4.83
CA SER A 44 23.91 -10.15 4.19
C SER A 44 23.59 -11.15 3.10
N SER A 45 22.78 -12.16 3.43
CA SER A 45 22.21 -13.05 2.43
C SER A 45 21.31 -12.19 1.54
N SER A 46 21.79 -11.84 0.36
CA SER A 46 20.96 -11.47 -0.78
C SER A 46 20.18 -12.73 -1.17
N ALA A 47 19.16 -13.08 -0.37
CA ALA A 47 18.25 -14.15 -0.71
C ALA A 47 17.55 -13.73 -2.01
N GLY A 48 17.84 -14.41 -3.12
CA GLY A 48 17.15 -14.28 -4.37
C GLY A 48 15.61 -14.42 -4.20
N ALA A 49 14.88 -14.37 -5.30
CA ALA A 49 13.45 -14.63 -5.27
C ALA A 49 13.18 -16.02 -4.66
N PRO A 50 12.16 -16.17 -3.80
CA PRO A 50 11.79 -17.46 -3.23
C PRO A 50 11.37 -18.45 -4.32
N LYS A 51 11.61 -19.72 -4.07
CA LYS A 51 10.99 -20.78 -4.86
C LYS A 51 9.52 -20.90 -4.47
N VAL A 52 8.64 -20.93 -5.47
CA VAL A 52 7.19 -21.09 -5.27
C VAL A 52 6.75 -22.42 -5.88
N ASP A 53 6.05 -23.23 -5.13
CA ASP A 53 5.45 -24.48 -5.58
C ASP A 53 3.92 -24.33 -5.65
N ARG A 54 3.39 -24.35 -6.85
CA ARG A 54 1.94 -24.21 -7.16
C ARG A 54 1.31 -25.54 -7.56
N SER A 55 1.98 -26.66 -7.32
CA SER A 55 1.44 -27.99 -7.65
C SER A 55 0.21 -28.36 -6.82
N GLY A 56 -0.06 -27.63 -5.73
CA GLY A 56 -1.08 -27.98 -4.75
C GLY A 56 -0.72 -29.20 -3.90
N GLN A 57 0.52 -29.67 -4.01
CA GLN A 57 1.05 -30.80 -3.23
C GLN A 57 1.92 -30.26 -2.08
N GLY A 58 2.00 -31.01 -1.00
CA GLY A 58 2.82 -30.64 0.16
C GLY A 58 2.04 -30.68 1.47
N ASN A 59 2.67 -30.18 2.53
CA ASN A 59 2.10 -30.16 3.87
C ASN A 59 1.17 -28.97 4.06
N PHE A 60 -0.01 -29.05 3.46
CA PHE A 60 -1.05 -28.05 3.67
C PHE A 60 -1.91 -28.46 4.89
N PRO A 61 -2.19 -27.54 5.83
CA PRO A 61 -3.23 -27.74 6.84
C PRO A 61 -4.60 -28.00 6.21
N GLU A 62 -5.47 -28.64 6.96
CA GLU A 62 -6.88 -28.70 6.57
C GLU A 62 -7.53 -27.33 6.73
N VAL A 63 -8.19 -26.89 5.67
CA VAL A 63 -8.94 -25.62 5.62
C VAL A 63 -10.39 -25.91 5.27
N THR A 64 -11.32 -25.32 6.02
CA THR A 64 -12.78 -25.36 5.74
C THR A 64 -13.32 -23.97 5.49
N GLY A 65 -14.53 -23.85 4.95
CA GLY A 65 -15.16 -22.60 4.52
C GLY A 65 -14.91 -22.29 3.05
N GLY A 66 -15.94 -21.86 2.35
CA GLY A 66 -15.91 -21.47 0.93
C GLY A 66 -15.42 -20.03 0.71
N PHE A 67 -15.26 -19.64 -0.55
CA PHE A 67 -14.93 -18.26 -0.94
C PHE A 67 -15.94 -17.28 -0.34
N GLY A 68 -15.45 -16.20 0.28
CA GLY A 68 -16.27 -15.19 0.98
C GLY A 68 -16.62 -15.56 2.43
N GLU A 69 -16.41 -16.80 2.86
CA GLU A 69 -16.67 -17.25 4.23
C GLU A 69 -15.39 -17.21 5.06
N LYS A 70 -15.54 -16.96 6.37
CA LYS A 70 -14.41 -17.05 7.31
C LYS A 70 -13.83 -18.47 7.31
N PRO A 71 -12.54 -18.66 6.95
CA PRO A 71 -11.95 -19.99 6.97
C PRO A 71 -11.65 -20.45 8.39
N GLU A 72 -11.76 -21.76 8.64
CA GLU A 72 -11.15 -22.43 9.78
C GLU A 72 -9.86 -23.11 9.30
N ILE A 73 -8.75 -22.83 9.97
CA ILE A 73 -7.43 -23.34 9.64
C ILE A 73 -6.99 -24.28 10.76
N LYS A 74 -6.76 -25.55 10.45
CA LYS A 74 -6.26 -26.53 11.43
C LYS A 74 -4.75 -26.42 11.60
N ALA A 75 -4.20 -27.09 12.60
CA ALA A 75 -2.74 -27.22 12.74
C ALA A 75 -2.16 -27.97 11.54
N GLY A 76 -1.01 -27.48 11.04
CA GLY A 76 -0.24 -28.20 10.04
C GLY A 76 0.47 -29.43 10.61
N SER A 77 0.88 -30.33 9.74
CA SER A 77 1.63 -31.52 10.11
C SER A 77 2.91 -31.65 9.28
N GLY A 78 3.95 -32.20 9.88
CA GLY A 78 5.25 -32.36 9.23
C GLY A 78 6.07 -31.06 9.20
N SER A 79 7.08 -31.02 8.35
CA SER A 79 7.97 -29.86 8.18
C SER A 79 7.55 -29.01 6.99
N VAL A 80 7.65 -27.70 7.15
CA VAL A 80 7.58 -26.73 6.05
C VAL A 80 8.97 -26.68 5.40
N GLY A 81 9.05 -26.96 4.11
CA GLY A 81 10.32 -26.89 3.37
C GLY A 81 10.77 -25.43 3.13
N ASP A 82 11.63 -25.22 2.13
CA ASP A 82 12.17 -23.88 1.81
C ASP A 82 11.32 -23.09 0.80
N ALA A 83 10.41 -23.78 0.10
CA ALA A 83 9.55 -23.16 -0.91
C ALA A 83 8.25 -22.64 -0.29
N ILE A 84 7.74 -21.56 -0.85
CA ILE A 84 6.37 -21.10 -0.60
C ILE A 84 5.45 -22.10 -1.31
N LEU A 85 4.54 -22.74 -0.56
CA LEU A 85 3.55 -23.64 -1.15
C LEU A 85 2.26 -22.85 -1.41
N VAL A 86 1.68 -23.06 -2.58
CA VAL A 86 0.42 -22.42 -3.01
C VAL A 86 -0.56 -23.49 -3.46
N LYS A 87 -1.78 -23.44 -2.93
CA LYS A 87 -2.88 -24.31 -3.32
C LYS A 87 -4.13 -23.47 -3.57
N THR A 88 -4.71 -23.60 -4.74
CA THR A 88 -5.99 -22.97 -5.05
C THR A 88 -7.12 -23.82 -4.48
N LEU A 89 -7.89 -23.26 -3.53
CA LEU A 89 -9.05 -23.90 -2.90
C LEU A 89 -10.34 -23.62 -3.66
N HIS A 90 -10.43 -22.43 -4.28
CA HIS A 90 -11.51 -22.01 -5.18
C HIS A 90 -10.88 -21.28 -6.35
N GLN A 91 -11.30 -21.62 -7.57
CA GLN A 91 -10.77 -21.06 -8.81
C GLN A 91 -11.63 -19.87 -9.26
N GLY A 92 -11.02 -18.72 -9.42
CA GLY A 92 -11.60 -17.54 -10.08
C GLY A 92 -11.21 -17.49 -11.56
N ASP A 93 -11.83 -16.60 -12.28
CA ASP A 93 -11.62 -16.37 -13.72
C ASP A 93 -11.31 -14.90 -14.05
N GLY A 94 -11.08 -14.09 -13.01
CA GLY A 94 -10.78 -12.66 -13.16
C GLY A 94 -9.33 -12.37 -13.57
N ALA A 95 -8.93 -11.11 -13.46
CA ALA A 95 -7.59 -10.65 -13.82
C ALA A 95 -6.50 -11.37 -13.03
N THR A 96 -5.37 -11.66 -13.69
CA THR A 96 -4.20 -12.28 -13.07
C THR A 96 -3.45 -11.25 -12.21
N VAL A 97 -3.04 -11.65 -11.02
CA VAL A 97 -2.25 -10.84 -10.09
C VAL A 97 -0.80 -10.76 -10.56
N GLY A 98 -0.31 -9.55 -10.77
CA GLY A 98 1.11 -9.28 -11.05
C GLY A 98 1.94 -9.16 -9.78
N LEU A 99 3.27 -9.30 -9.90
CA LEU A 99 4.21 -9.23 -8.78
C LEU A 99 4.21 -7.88 -8.04
N ASP A 100 3.91 -6.81 -8.74
CA ASP A 100 3.99 -5.43 -8.20
C ASP A 100 2.61 -4.81 -8.01
N ASP A 101 1.56 -5.64 -8.11
CA ASP A 101 0.18 -5.18 -8.02
C ASP A 101 -0.23 -4.77 -6.60
N ILE A 102 -1.29 -3.99 -6.56
CA ILE A 102 -2.11 -3.77 -5.38
C ILE A 102 -3.26 -4.77 -5.44
N VAL A 103 -3.41 -5.57 -4.39
CA VAL A 103 -4.49 -6.56 -4.27
C VAL A 103 -5.48 -6.14 -3.20
N GLN A 104 -6.78 -6.28 -3.48
CA GLN A 104 -7.84 -6.20 -2.48
C GLN A 104 -8.24 -7.62 -2.10
N VAL A 105 -8.23 -7.93 -0.80
CA VAL A 105 -8.42 -9.28 -0.30
C VAL A 105 -9.26 -9.34 0.96
N ASN A 106 -9.89 -10.52 1.19
CA ASN A 106 -10.16 -11.01 2.53
C ASN A 106 -9.14 -12.09 2.88
N TYR A 107 -8.72 -12.18 4.14
CA TYR A 107 -7.74 -13.16 4.54
C TYR A 107 -7.87 -13.61 6.01
N ALA A 108 -7.33 -14.77 6.30
CA ALA A 108 -6.98 -15.20 7.65
C ALA A 108 -5.54 -15.74 7.64
N GLY A 109 -4.77 -15.30 8.64
CA GLY A 109 -3.40 -15.76 8.87
C GLY A 109 -3.29 -16.54 10.18
N ALA A 110 -2.66 -17.71 10.15
CA ALA A 110 -2.47 -18.59 11.29
C ALA A 110 -1.03 -19.10 11.39
N LEU A 111 -0.63 -19.50 12.58
CA LEU A 111 0.61 -20.22 12.80
C LEU A 111 0.47 -21.65 12.26
N PHE A 112 1.42 -22.09 11.41
CA PHE A 112 1.38 -23.43 10.82
C PHE A 112 1.35 -24.53 11.90
N LYS A 113 2.11 -24.35 12.98
CA LYS A 113 2.33 -25.34 14.03
C LYS A 113 1.05 -25.78 14.72
N ASP A 114 0.13 -24.86 14.99
CA ASP A 114 -1.02 -25.12 15.85
C ASP A 114 -2.35 -24.54 15.33
N GLY A 115 -2.34 -23.85 14.18
CA GLY A 115 -3.54 -23.23 13.60
C GLY A 115 -4.01 -21.98 14.33
N THR A 116 -3.24 -21.46 15.29
CA THR A 116 -3.61 -20.24 16.03
C THR A 116 -3.69 -19.05 15.07
N VAL A 117 -4.89 -18.50 14.89
CA VAL A 117 -5.12 -17.34 14.04
C VAL A 117 -4.56 -16.10 14.73
N PHE A 118 -3.63 -15.41 14.08
CA PHE A 118 -3.02 -14.18 14.59
C PHE A 118 -3.61 -12.91 13.98
N ASP A 119 -4.22 -13.01 12.78
CA ASP A 119 -4.88 -11.88 12.11
C ASP A 119 -5.92 -12.36 11.10
N SER A 120 -6.99 -11.57 10.91
CA SER A 120 -8.05 -11.89 9.94
C SER A 120 -8.85 -10.65 9.58
N SER A 121 -9.22 -10.52 8.31
CA SER A 121 -10.17 -9.51 7.83
C SER A 121 -11.63 -9.98 7.86
N PHE A 122 -11.90 -11.24 8.18
CA PHE A 122 -13.26 -11.80 8.23
C PHE A 122 -14.03 -11.49 9.52
N ALA A 123 -13.53 -10.58 10.38
CA ALA A 123 -14.26 -10.18 11.57
C ALA A 123 -15.49 -9.33 11.21
N ASP A 124 -16.56 -9.43 12.00
CA ASP A 124 -17.80 -8.67 11.82
C ASP A 124 -17.53 -7.16 11.70
N GLY A 125 -18.11 -6.54 10.67
CA GLY A 125 -17.96 -5.10 10.39
C GLY A 125 -16.62 -4.70 9.77
N ARG A 126 -15.71 -5.63 9.45
CA ARG A 126 -14.50 -5.35 8.69
C ARG A 126 -14.80 -5.37 7.19
N THR A 127 -14.18 -4.45 6.48
CA THR A 127 -14.19 -4.39 5.01
C THR A 127 -12.96 -5.09 4.46
N PRO A 128 -12.98 -5.55 3.19
CA PRO A 128 -11.79 -6.03 2.51
C PRO A 128 -10.63 -5.03 2.62
N ILE A 129 -9.41 -5.55 2.69
CA ILE A 129 -8.20 -4.73 2.87
C ILE A 129 -7.39 -4.75 1.58
N ALA A 130 -6.83 -3.61 1.21
CA ALA A 130 -5.94 -3.52 0.06
C ALA A 130 -4.48 -3.43 0.51
N PHE A 131 -3.62 -4.19 -0.17
CA PHE A 131 -2.18 -4.24 0.07
C PHE A 131 -1.41 -4.08 -1.23
N SER A 132 -0.34 -3.28 -1.20
CA SER A 132 0.69 -3.33 -2.23
C SER A 132 1.57 -4.55 -2.02
N LEU A 133 1.74 -5.40 -3.03
CA LEU A 133 2.62 -6.57 -2.96
C LEU A 133 4.10 -6.20 -2.81
N ASN A 134 4.44 -4.92 -3.01
CA ASN A 134 5.77 -4.40 -2.71
C ASN A 134 5.98 -4.06 -1.22
N GLN A 135 4.91 -4.05 -0.40
CA GLN A 135 4.95 -3.65 1.01
C GLN A 135 4.55 -4.78 1.97
N VAL A 136 4.40 -6.00 1.47
CA VAL A 136 4.07 -7.18 2.28
C VAL A 136 5.26 -8.14 2.39
N ILE A 137 5.13 -9.18 3.20
CA ILE A 137 6.14 -10.25 3.30
C ILE A 137 6.35 -10.93 1.94
N LYS A 138 7.58 -11.41 1.69
CA LYS A 138 7.91 -12.09 0.42
C LYS A 138 6.99 -13.27 0.12
N GLY A 139 6.56 -13.98 1.16
CA GLY A 139 5.60 -15.07 1.04
C GLY A 139 4.29 -14.66 0.35
N TRP A 140 3.76 -13.49 0.68
CA TRP A 140 2.57 -12.92 0.01
C TRP A 140 2.88 -12.45 -1.40
N LYS A 141 3.93 -11.63 -1.56
CA LYS A 141 4.31 -11.09 -2.87
C LYS A 141 4.41 -12.17 -3.94
N TYR A 142 5.18 -13.21 -3.65
CA TYR A 142 5.43 -14.28 -4.61
C TYR A 142 4.35 -15.37 -4.60
N GLY A 143 3.69 -15.59 -3.47
CA GLY A 143 2.62 -16.57 -3.34
C GLY A 143 1.33 -16.16 -4.04
N LEU A 144 0.95 -14.87 -3.99
CA LEU A 144 -0.26 -14.37 -4.63
C LEU A 144 -0.08 -14.00 -6.11
N ALA A 145 1.16 -13.72 -6.56
CA ALA A 145 1.41 -13.51 -7.98
C ALA A 145 0.92 -14.73 -8.79
N GLU A 146 0.45 -14.49 -10.03
CA GLU A 146 -0.12 -15.51 -10.93
C GLU A 146 -1.49 -16.09 -10.50
N ALA A 147 -1.98 -15.79 -9.30
CA ALA A 147 -3.36 -16.12 -8.94
C ALA A 147 -4.35 -15.17 -9.64
N HIS A 148 -5.64 -15.49 -9.61
CA HIS A 148 -6.67 -14.72 -10.31
C HIS A 148 -7.64 -14.06 -9.31
N VAL A 149 -8.21 -12.95 -9.70
CA VAL A 149 -9.36 -12.38 -8.99
C VAL A 149 -10.51 -13.40 -8.98
N GLY A 150 -11.05 -13.66 -7.80
CA GLY A 150 -12.00 -14.73 -7.54
C GLY A 150 -11.38 -15.98 -6.94
N ASP A 151 -10.06 -16.13 -6.97
CA ASP A 151 -9.41 -17.26 -6.31
C ASP A 151 -9.52 -17.17 -4.79
N ARG A 152 -9.69 -18.34 -4.13
CA ARG A 152 -9.26 -18.58 -2.75
C ARG A 152 -7.99 -19.40 -2.80
N VAL A 153 -6.92 -18.85 -2.26
CA VAL A 153 -5.62 -19.53 -2.19
C VAL A 153 -5.22 -19.79 -0.75
N GLU A 154 -4.64 -20.96 -0.52
CA GLU A 154 -3.94 -21.30 0.70
C GLU A 154 -2.44 -21.20 0.44
N LEU A 155 -1.76 -20.43 1.31
CA LEU A 155 -0.31 -20.24 1.26
C LEU A 155 0.30 -20.86 2.51
N VAL A 156 1.32 -21.74 2.34
CA VAL A 156 2.21 -22.15 3.43
C VAL A 156 3.54 -21.45 3.21
N ILE A 157 3.91 -20.59 4.18
CA ILE A 157 5.04 -19.68 4.05
C ILE A 157 6.10 -20.03 5.10
N PRO A 158 7.27 -20.56 4.68
CA PRO A 158 8.40 -20.75 5.57
C PRO A 158 8.80 -19.44 6.24
N SER A 159 9.22 -19.49 7.49
CA SER A 159 9.52 -18.31 8.30
C SER A 159 10.48 -17.33 7.65
N GLN A 160 11.46 -17.80 6.89
CA GLN A 160 12.43 -16.98 6.14
C GLN A 160 11.80 -16.07 5.08
N TRP A 161 10.62 -16.41 4.56
CA TRP A 161 9.82 -15.63 3.61
C TRP A 161 8.66 -14.89 4.29
N GLY A 162 8.50 -15.09 5.60
CA GLY A 162 7.57 -14.40 6.49
C GLY A 162 8.28 -13.35 7.35
N TYR A 163 8.22 -13.54 8.66
CA TYR A 163 8.79 -12.60 9.65
C TYR A 163 10.15 -13.03 10.21
N GLY A 164 10.68 -14.20 9.79
CA GLY A 164 12.02 -14.68 10.09
C GLY A 164 12.31 -14.83 11.58
N ALA A 165 13.59 -14.65 11.95
CA ALA A 165 14.07 -14.78 13.32
C ALA A 165 13.57 -13.70 14.28
N LYS A 166 12.92 -12.63 13.78
CA LYS A 166 12.38 -11.57 14.64
C LYS A 166 10.95 -11.85 15.08
N GLY A 167 10.16 -12.58 14.27
CA GLY A 167 8.72 -12.66 14.46
C GLY A 167 8.02 -11.31 14.25
N ALA A 168 6.77 -11.18 14.72
CA ALA A 168 6.04 -9.92 14.68
C ALA A 168 5.11 -9.79 15.89
N GLY A 169 5.26 -8.70 16.63
CA GLY A 169 4.48 -8.44 17.84
C GLY A 169 4.58 -9.57 18.87
N SER A 170 3.49 -9.78 19.60
CA SER A 170 3.34 -10.91 20.54
C SER A 170 2.70 -12.15 19.91
N SER A 171 2.13 -12.01 18.70
CA SER A 171 1.29 -13.04 18.07
C SER A 171 2.05 -13.95 17.11
N ILE A 172 3.19 -13.51 16.58
CA ILE A 172 4.00 -14.31 15.66
C ILE A 172 5.39 -14.51 16.27
N PRO A 173 5.67 -15.71 16.83
CA PRO A 173 6.97 -16.01 17.43
C PRO A 173 8.13 -15.96 16.40
N PRO A 174 9.38 -15.85 16.89
CA PRO A 174 10.56 -16.05 16.05
C PRO A 174 10.54 -17.39 15.32
N ASN A 175 10.93 -17.38 14.04
CA ASN A 175 11.00 -18.55 13.17
C ASN A 175 9.67 -19.30 12.99
N ALA A 176 8.55 -18.63 13.14
CA ALA A 176 7.23 -19.23 12.90
C ALA A 176 6.95 -19.37 11.40
N ASP A 177 6.64 -20.59 10.97
CA ASP A 177 6.04 -20.83 9.66
C ASP A 177 4.57 -20.44 9.71
N LEU A 178 4.06 -19.90 8.60
CA LEU A 178 2.74 -19.31 8.53
C LEU A 178 1.85 -20.00 7.51
N VAL A 179 0.55 -19.92 7.77
CA VAL A 179 -0.50 -20.27 6.82
C VAL A 179 -1.37 -19.06 6.60
N PHE A 180 -1.71 -18.80 5.35
CA PHE A 180 -2.73 -17.82 5.00
C PHE A 180 -3.76 -18.44 4.08
N VAL A 181 -5.01 -18.11 4.32
CA VAL A 181 -6.11 -18.34 3.37
C VAL A 181 -6.55 -16.97 2.91
N VAL A 182 -6.49 -16.74 1.59
CA VAL A 182 -6.69 -15.43 0.99
C VAL A 182 -7.71 -15.52 -0.13
N ASP A 183 -8.78 -14.71 -0.03
CA ASP A 183 -9.74 -14.47 -1.12
C ASP A 183 -9.31 -13.24 -1.88
N ILE A 184 -9.03 -13.38 -3.17
CA ILE A 184 -8.62 -12.28 -4.04
C ILE A 184 -9.85 -11.63 -4.63
N LEU A 185 -10.14 -10.38 -4.23
CA LEU A 185 -11.33 -9.65 -4.63
C LEU A 185 -11.08 -8.66 -5.76
N GLY A 186 -9.83 -8.23 -5.92
CA GLY A 186 -9.42 -7.31 -6.97
C GLY A 186 -7.91 -7.22 -7.06
N THR A 187 -7.41 -6.82 -8.22
CA THR A 187 -6.00 -6.53 -8.47
C THR A 187 -5.86 -5.32 -9.38
N VAL A 188 -4.83 -4.52 -9.16
CA VAL A 188 -4.51 -3.32 -9.95
C VAL A 188 -3.01 -3.22 -10.10
N ASN A 189 -2.53 -3.09 -11.34
CA ASN A 189 -1.16 -2.68 -11.61
C ASN A 189 -1.04 -1.16 -11.43
N PRO A 190 -0.38 -0.65 -10.39
CA PRO A 190 -0.28 0.78 -10.14
C PRO A 190 0.57 1.54 -11.17
N SER A 191 1.32 0.83 -12.01
CA SER A 191 2.12 1.41 -13.09
C SER A 191 1.34 1.49 -14.41
N ASP A 192 0.15 0.90 -14.50
CA ASP A 192 -0.70 1.02 -15.69
C ASP A 192 -1.45 2.35 -15.68
N THR A 193 -0.88 3.33 -16.37
CA THR A 193 -1.47 4.67 -16.53
C THR A 193 -2.34 4.81 -17.77
N SER A 194 -2.69 3.72 -18.44
CA SER A 194 -3.44 3.74 -19.71
C SER A 194 -4.81 4.39 -19.60
N ALA A 195 -5.47 4.30 -18.44
CA ALA A 195 -6.74 4.98 -18.19
C ALA A 195 -6.57 6.50 -18.15
N LEU A 196 -5.48 7.00 -17.55
CA LEU A 196 -5.16 8.43 -17.49
C LEU A 196 -4.86 9.00 -18.87
N THR A 197 -4.08 8.28 -19.69
CA THR A 197 -3.74 8.75 -21.05
C THR A 197 -4.96 8.88 -21.97
N LYS A 198 -6.08 8.21 -21.65
CA LYS A 198 -7.34 8.26 -22.36
C LYS A 198 -8.34 9.26 -21.78
N ALA A 199 -7.96 9.95 -20.68
CA ALA A 199 -8.83 10.95 -20.05
C ALA A 199 -9.06 12.15 -20.97
N THR A 200 -10.23 12.75 -20.84
CA THR A 200 -10.60 13.93 -21.63
C THR A 200 -10.32 15.20 -20.83
N PRO A 201 -9.45 16.11 -21.30
CA PRO A 201 -9.25 17.42 -20.67
C PRO A 201 -10.57 18.17 -20.54
N THR A 202 -10.84 18.74 -19.37
CA THR A 202 -12.11 19.44 -19.10
C THR A 202 -12.11 20.90 -19.52
N GLY A 203 -10.92 21.51 -19.61
CA GLY A 203 -10.78 22.95 -19.82
C GLY A 203 -11.15 23.79 -18.60
N ASN A 204 -11.40 23.19 -17.44
CA ASN A 204 -11.70 23.90 -16.22
C ASN A 204 -10.55 24.85 -15.83
N GLU A 205 -10.87 26.08 -15.45
CA GLU A 205 -9.89 27.05 -14.97
C GLU A 205 -9.32 26.59 -13.60
N LEU A 206 -8.01 26.74 -13.45
CA LEU A 206 -7.35 26.50 -12.19
C LEU A 206 -7.41 27.78 -11.33
N PRO A 207 -7.36 27.66 -9.98
CA PRO A 207 -7.30 28.81 -9.11
C PRO A 207 -6.12 29.71 -9.46
N ALA A 208 -6.33 31.01 -9.39
CA ALA A 208 -5.31 32.00 -9.72
C ALA A 208 -4.00 31.71 -8.97
N GLY A 209 -2.89 31.75 -9.69
CA GLY A 209 -1.57 31.48 -9.14
C GLY A 209 -1.20 29.99 -9.00
N ILE A 210 -2.03 29.07 -9.46
CA ILE A 210 -1.66 27.65 -9.55
C ILE A 210 -1.55 27.24 -11.02
N THR A 211 -0.45 26.60 -11.36
CA THR A 211 -0.27 25.98 -12.68
C THR A 211 0.07 24.51 -12.52
N VAL A 212 -0.59 23.66 -13.29
CA VAL A 212 -0.33 22.22 -13.38
C VAL A 212 0.08 21.90 -14.81
N THR A 213 1.25 21.28 -14.96
CA THR A 213 1.80 20.88 -16.27
C THR A 213 2.20 19.41 -16.23
N GLY A 214 2.46 18.81 -17.39
CA GLY A 214 2.83 17.42 -17.57
C GLY A 214 1.73 16.63 -18.24
N ASP A 215 2.14 15.68 -19.08
CA ASP A 215 1.23 14.83 -19.85
C ASP A 215 0.41 13.92 -18.93
N LEU A 216 -0.81 13.57 -19.37
CA LEU A 216 -1.65 12.60 -18.69
C LEU A 216 -0.96 11.22 -18.71
N GLY A 217 -0.94 10.56 -17.55
CA GLY A 217 -0.23 9.29 -17.38
C GLY A 217 1.26 9.43 -17.01
N SER A 218 1.73 10.68 -16.87
CA SER A 218 3.08 11.00 -16.38
C SER A 218 3.01 11.91 -15.15
N GLU A 219 4.10 11.96 -14.38
CA GLU A 219 4.17 12.79 -13.18
C GLU A 219 3.86 14.27 -13.48
N PRO A 220 2.83 14.85 -12.84
CA PRO A 220 2.51 16.26 -13.02
C PRO A 220 3.47 17.16 -12.24
N LYS A 221 3.63 18.39 -12.69
CA LYS A 221 4.36 19.43 -11.98
C LYS A 221 3.42 20.53 -11.55
N ILE A 222 3.46 20.88 -10.26
CA ILE A 222 2.71 21.98 -9.68
C ILE A 222 3.65 23.16 -9.48
N THR A 223 3.24 24.35 -9.91
CA THR A 223 3.94 25.59 -9.62
C THR A 223 2.96 26.62 -9.05
N PHE A 224 3.43 27.40 -8.09
CA PHE A 224 2.69 28.51 -7.51
C PHE A 224 3.19 29.84 -8.04
N GLY A 225 2.27 30.78 -8.25
CA GLY A 225 2.56 32.19 -8.48
C GLY A 225 2.91 32.91 -7.17
N VAL A 226 2.74 34.23 -7.20
CA VAL A 226 3.12 35.14 -6.07
C VAL A 226 2.11 35.12 -4.93
N SER A 227 0.89 34.66 -5.14
CA SER A 227 -0.19 34.71 -4.15
C SER A 227 -0.64 33.30 -3.75
N ALA A 228 -0.87 33.12 -2.44
CA ALA A 228 -1.44 31.90 -1.92
C ALA A 228 -2.90 31.71 -2.35
N PRO A 229 -3.38 30.47 -2.55
CA PRO A 229 -4.80 30.19 -2.71
C PRO A 229 -5.59 30.69 -1.49
N THR A 230 -6.72 31.39 -1.74
CA THR A 230 -7.56 31.96 -0.70
C THR A 230 -8.82 31.14 -0.39
N ALA A 231 -9.09 30.11 -1.17
CA ALA A 231 -10.24 29.22 -1.00
C ALA A 231 -9.87 27.77 -1.31
N ASP A 232 -10.55 26.86 -0.62
CA ASP A 232 -10.51 25.44 -0.93
C ASP A 232 -11.16 25.16 -2.28
N ALA A 233 -10.57 24.27 -3.07
CA ALA A 233 -11.12 23.93 -4.38
C ALA A 233 -10.85 22.46 -4.73
N LYS A 234 -11.76 21.91 -5.55
CA LYS A 234 -11.62 20.59 -6.18
C LYS A 234 -11.91 20.76 -7.68
N ILE A 235 -10.92 20.55 -8.51
CA ILE A 235 -11.02 20.77 -9.95
C ILE A 235 -10.64 19.48 -10.68
N VAL A 236 -11.53 19.02 -11.57
CA VAL A 236 -11.18 17.96 -12.53
C VAL A 236 -10.41 18.63 -13.67
N ILE A 237 -9.14 18.26 -13.84
CA ILE A 237 -8.28 18.72 -14.93
C ILE A 237 -8.55 17.89 -16.18
N ALA A 238 -8.65 16.56 -16.01
CA ALA A 238 -9.03 15.64 -17.05
C ALA A 238 -9.94 14.57 -16.46
N GLU A 239 -11.01 14.23 -17.19
CA GLU A 239 -12.03 13.30 -16.74
C GLU A 239 -11.79 11.91 -17.32
N GLY A 240 -11.65 10.91 -16.45
CA GLY A 240 -11.59 9.50 -16.79
C GLY A 240 -12.98 8.92 -17.05
N LYS A 241 -13.02 7.71 -17.63
CA LYS A 241 -14.24 6.97 -17.97
C LYS A 241 -14.37 5.66 -17.19
N GLY A 242 -13.50 5.44 -16.20
CA GLY A 242 -13.52 4.23 -15.39
C GLY A 242 -14.55 4.26 -14.26
N GLU A 243 -14.42 3.33 -13.34
CA GLU A 243 -15.29 3.20 -12.16
C GLU A 243 -15.31 4.48 -11.31
N LYS A 244 -16.49 4.78 -10.76
CA LYS A 244 -16.69 5.94 -9.88
C LYS A 244 -16.22 5.64 -8.47
N VAL A 245 -15.53 6.59 -7.85
CA VAL A 245 -15.13 6.52 -6.45
C VAL A 245 -16.35 6.69 -5.56
N THR A 246 -16.66 5.66 -4.79
CA THR A 246 -17.74 5.64 -3.80
C THR A 246 -17.22 5.29 -2.41
N ILE A 247 -18.01 5.54 -1.38
CA ILE A 247 -17.68 5.12 -0.01
C ILE A 247 -17.51 3.59 0.01
N GLY A 248 -16.44 3.10 0.63
CA GLY A 248 -16.10 1.68 0.71
C GLY A 248 -15.27 1.16 -0.45
N SER A 249 -15.18 1.89 -1.59
CA SER A 249 -14.30 1.48 -2.68
C SER A 249 -12.81 1.62 -2.30
N THR A 250 -11.96 0.87 -2.96
CA THR A 250 -10.50 1.01 -2.89
C THR A 250 -10.03 1.82 -4.09
N VAL A 251 -9.31 2.92 -3.82
CA VAL A 251 -8.72 3.78 -4.86
C VAL A 251 -7.22 3.58 -4.91
N VAL A 252 -6.70 3.29 -6.09
CA VAL A 252 -5.27 3.28 -6.40
C VAL A 252 -4.96 4.57 -7.16
N TYR A 253 -3.98 5.33 -6.69
CA TYR A 253 -3.66 6.65 -7.24
C TYR A 253 -2.19 6.99 -7.14
N GLN A 254 -1.76 7.95 -7.95
CA GLN A 254 -0.51 8.69 -7.80
C GLN A 254 -0.83 10.12 -7.41
N ALA A 255 0.07 10.75 -6.66
CA ALA A 255 -0.13 12.13 -6.24
C ALA A 255 1.16 12.93 -6.23
N VAL A 256 1.04 14.21 -6.56
CA VAL A 256 2.07 15.21 -6.34
C VAL A 256 1.48 16.30 -5.48
N GLY A 257 2.06 16.53 -4.31
CA GLY A 257 1.65 17.58 -3.38
C GLY A 257 2.71 18.67 -3.30
N ALA A 258 2.27 19.92 -3.21
CA ALA A 258 3.15 21.05 -3.00
C ALA A 258 2.56 22.05 -2.00
N THR A 259 3.41 22.64 -1.16
CA THR A 259 3.02 23.70 -0.22
C THR A 259 3.42 25.05 -0.78
N PHE A 260 2.56 26.07 -0.54
CA PHE A 260 2.85 27.43 -0.92
C PHE A 260 3.79 28.09 0.11
N GLY A 261 4.79 28.83 -0.37
CA GLY A 261 5.71 29.61 0.46
C GLY A 261 7.16 29.48 0.06
N ALA A 262 8.04 30.22 0.75
CA ALA A 262 9.49 30.24 0.47
C ALA A 262 10.15 28.87 0.71
N ASP A 263 9.61 28.07 1.64
CA ASP A 263 10.05 26.71 1.95
C ASP A 263 9.19 25.66 1.25
N SER A 264 8.68 25.99 0.04
CA SER A 264 7.83 25.08 -0.73
C SER A 264 8.49 23.71 -0.90
N LYS A 265 7.84 22.65 -0.38
CA LYS A 265 8.28 21.28 -0.55
C LYS A 265 7.31 20.58 -1.49
N THR A 266 7.86 19.95 -2.49
CA THR A 266 7.10 19.04 -3.35
C THR A 266 7.32 17.62 -2.86
N GLN A 267 6.24 16.87 -2.71
CA GLN A 267 6.23 15.44 -2.42
C GLN A 267 5.53 14.73 -3.56
N SER A 268 6.08 13.60 -3.97
CA SER A 268 5.56 12.83 -5.08
C SER A 268 5.55 11.35 -4.74
N SER A 269 4.49 10.66 -5.09
CA SER A 269 4.41 9.20 -5.01
C SER A 269 4.83 8.51 -6.31
N TRP A 270 5.04 9.25 -7.38
CA TRP A 270 5.41 8.71 -8.70
C TRP A 270 6.78 8.03 -8.73
N SER A 271 7.68 8.45 -7.84
CA SER A 271 9.00 7.83 -7.70
C SER A 271 8.97 6.55 -6.85
N GLU A 272 7.87 6.26 -6.17
CA GLU A 272 7.72 5.08 -5.32
C GLU A 272 7.13 3.92 -6.12
N ALA A 273 7.80 2.78 -6.10
CA ALA A 273 7.26 1.57 -6.71
C ALA A 273 5.99 1.14 -5.97
N GLY A 274 4.86 1.14 -6.68
CA GLY A 274 3.61 0.59 -6.16
C GLY A 274 2.46 1.56 -5.97
N GLY A 275 2.62 2.87 -6.27
CA GLY A 275 1.54 3.85 -6.13
C GLY A 275 1.01 3.96 -4.69
N GLN A 276 -0.06 4.72 -4.52
CA GLN A 276 -0.76 4.88 -3.25
C GLN A 276 -2.11 4.17 -3.31
N VAL A 277 -2.55 3.65 -2.17
CA VAL A 277 -3.85 2.98 -2.03
C VAL A 277 -4.60 3.50 -0.82
N THR A 278 -5.90 3.70 -0.96
CA THR A 278 -6.77 4.06 0.15
C THR A 278 -8.15 3.42 0.01
N THR A 279 -8.73 2.99 1.14
CA THR A 279 -10.15 2.67 1.21
C THR A 279 -10.92 3.95 1.51
N VAL A 280 -11.94 4.22 0.74
CA VAL A 280 -12.70 5.47 0.77
C VAL A 280 -13.67 5.48 1.93
N ALA A 281 -13.39 6.31 2.94
CA ALA A 281 -14.28 6.58 4.04
C ALA A 281 -15.17 7.80 3.77
N GLN A 282 -16.19 8.00 4.61
CA GLN A 282 -17.02 9.20 4.55
C GLN A 282 -16.17 10.47 4.73
N GLY A 283 -16.39 11.47 3.88
CA GLY A 283 -15.62 12.71 3.87
C GLY A 283 -14.31 12.65 3.10
N ASN A 284 -13.97 11.50 2.48
CA ASN A 284 -12.83 11.42 1.59
C ASN A 284 -12.98 12.36 0.40
N GLN A 285 -11.90 13.07 0.06
CA GLN A 285 -11.90 14.11 -0.97
C GLN A 285 -12.04 13.55 -2.39
N LEU A 286 -11.78 12.25 -2.59
CA LEU A 286 -11.82 11.58 -3.89
C LEU A 286 -13.23 11.07 -4.26
N VAL A 287 -14.19 11.10 -3.34
CA VAL A 287 -15.59 10.71 -3.64
C VAL A 287 -16.13 11.49 -4.84
N ASP A 288 -16.86 10.80 -5.69
CA ASP A 288 -17.48 11.27 -6.94
C ASP A 288 -16.56 11.42 -8.16
N PHE A 289 -15.25 11.35 -8.02
CA PHE A 289 -14.35 11.26 -9.17
C PHE A 289 -14.37 9.85 -9.79
N THR A 290 -13.82 9.72 -10.99
CA THR A 290 -13.76 8.46 -11.74
C THR A 290 -12.32 7.99 -11.94
N ALA A 291 -12.11 6.69 -12.04
CA ALA A 291 -10.82 6.13 -12.44
C ALA A 291 -10.39 6.67 -13.81
N GLY A 292 -9.11 6.95 -13.95
CA GLY A 292 -8.53 7.62 -15.11
C GLY A 292 -8.54 9.15 -15.03
N SER A 293 -9.11 9.76 -13.96
CA SER A 293 -9.13 11.23 -13.82
C SER A 293 -7.84 11.79 -13.23
N ARG A 294 -7.45 12.98 -13.70
CA ARG A 294 -6.50 13.88 -13.03
C ARG A 294 -7.28 14.99 -12.34
N VAL A 295 -7.12 15.12 -11.03
CA VAL A 295 -7.83 16.13 -10.22
C VAL A 295 -6.85 16.99 -9.42
N LEU A 296 -7.18 18.26 -9.24
CA LEU A 296 -6.47 19.18 -8.36
C LEU A 296 -7.31 19.41 -7.11
N LEU A 297 -6.71 19.16 -5.96
CA LEU A 297 -7.26 19.47 -4.64
C LEU A 297 -6.46 20.65 -4.05
N VAL A 298 -7.13 21.71 -3.67
CA VAL A 298 -6.50 22.91 -3.10
C VAL A 298 -7.01 23.14 -1.70
N GLY A 299 -6.11 23.33 -0.77
CA GLY A 299 -6.38 23.80 0.59
C GLY A 299 -5.83 25.21 0.79
N ALA A 300 -6.70 26.16 1.12
CA ALA A 300 -6.34 27.56 1.31
C ALA A 300 -5.38 27.81 2.48
N GLY A 301 -5.20 26.81 3.35
CA GLY A 301 -4.44 27.00 4.58
C GLY A 301 -5.17 27.88 5.62
N ASN A 302 -4.52 28.04 6.76
CA ASN A 302 -4.99 28.93 7.81
C ASN A 302 -3.77 29.62 8.45
N THR A 303 -3.45 30.80 7.97
CA THR A 303 -2.29 31.56 8.44
C THR A 303 -2.37 31.90 9.92
N ALA A 304 -3.58 32.09 10.47
CA ALA A 304 -3.79 32.33 11.89
C ALA A 304 -3.45 31.10 12.76
N GLN A 305 -3.42 29.91 12.17
CA GLN A 305 -3.04 28.67 12.83
C GLN A 305 -1.69 28.12 12.32
N GLY A 306 -0.95 28.92 11.52
CA GLY A 306 0.34 28.50 10.96
C GLY A 306 0.25 27.43 9.86
N ALA A 307 -0.95 27.17 9.34
CA ALA A 307 -1.16 26.19 8.26
C ALA A 307 -0.92 26.84 6.89
N ALA A 308 0.06 26.35 6.15
CA ALA A 308 0.33 26.81 4.79
C ALA A 308 -0.76 26.33 3.81
N SER A 309 -1.01 27.13 2.77
CA SER A 309 -1.82 26.68 1.65
C SER A 309 -1.11 25.55 0.92
N GLN A 310 -1.88 24.62 0.36
CA GLN A 310 -1.33 23.45 -0.34
C GLN A 310 -2.16 23.12 -1.57
N ALA A 311 -1.52 22.50 -2.53
CA ALA A 311 -2.16 21.94 -3.70
C ALA A 311 -1.67 20.50 -3.90
N VAL A 312 -2.59 19.59 -4.23
CA VAL A 312 -2.30 18.20 -4.52
C VAL A 312 -2.94 17.83 -5.85
N VAL A 313 -2.15 17.41 -6.81
CA VAL A 313 -2.65 16.77 -8.02
C VAL A 313 -2.72 15.28 -7.76
N VAL A 314 -3.88 14.69 -7.98
CA VAL A 314 -4.14 13.26 -7.82
C VAL A 314 -4.51 12.68 -9.17
N ASP A 315 -3.79 11.66 -9.58
CA ASP A 315 -4.07 10.83 -10.75
C ASP A 315 -4.69 9.51 -10.28
N ILE A 316 -5.97 9.32 -10.52
CA ILE A 316 -6.71 8.13 -10.11
C ILE A 316 -6.44 7.02 -11.12
N ILE A 317 -5.57 6.07 -10.77
CA ILE A 317 -5.18 4.95 -11.63
C ILE A 317 -6.36 4.00 -11.83
N ALA A 318 -6.94 3.54 -10.71
CA ALA A 318 -8.04 2.59 -10.72
C ALA A 318 -8.92 2.72 -9.48
N VAL A 319 -10.12 2.21 -9.58
CA VAL A 319 -11.08 2.07 -8.48
C VAL A 319 -11.54 0.61 -8.45
N ILE A 320 -11.40 -0.05 -7.31
CA ILE A 320 -12.01 -1.35 -7.04
C ILE A 320 -13.29 -1.06 -6.26
N PRO A 321 -14.48 -1.38 -6.81
CA PRO A 321 -15.75 -1.10 -6.15
C PRO A 321 -15.86 -1.77 -4.77
N ALA A 322 -16.63 -1.17 -3.87
CA ALA A 322 -17.06 -1.84 -2.65
C ALA A 322 -17.94 -3.05 -3.01
N LYS A 323 -17.69 -4.19 -2.38
CA LYS A 323 -18.51 -5.41 -2.51
C LYS A 323 -19.44 -5.55 -1.33
#